data_a8c87158b6bdeafaa55cef94faca6ff9
#
_entry.id   a8c87158b6bdeafaa55cef94faca6ff9
#
_cell.length_a   1.000
_cell.length_b   1.000
_cell.length_c   1.000
_cell.angle_alpha   90.00
_cell.angle_beta   90.00
_cell.angle_gamma   90.00
#
_symmetry.space_group_name_H-M   'P 1'
#
loop_
_entity.id
_entity.type
_entity.pdbx_description
1 polymer ?
#
loop_
_entity_poly.entity_id
_entity_poly.type
_entity_poly.pdbx_seq_one_letter_code
_entity_poly.pdbx_strand_id
1 'polypeptide(L)'
;MLFRSRVDNGSGSDKSSAKKIGAILLGDETEGYTLAHINGIKEAAKELGISDSDIVWKYNISESDEVSKAADQLVAQGCKLIISNSYGHQDYMYAAAQKYTDVDFVAMTGDYAAISGCDNFYNAFTNVYESRYVSGVVAGMKIAELVKEDKIPATGYDADGNVKVGYVGAYPYAEVVSGYTAFYLGIKSVYDKVAMEVSYTDSWFDIEGEGAAAESLMADGCVIIGQHADSTGAPSAVQAAQDSSNTVAFSVGYNVDMLDVAKTAALTSATNNWAAYYTTLFKAYEDGKEIPQNWAEGYDADAVAITKLGDSCAEGTADKVAEVEAALKDGSLHVFDTSKFTVTGKNVKKNEDNGLDLEIDDNGAVTSNKIDLSIIDFATGDVTYKGDTVEAIVKDDNGATYFDESSFRSAPYFQIRIDGITELNK
;
A
#
# COMPACT_ATOMS: atom_id res chain seq x y z
N MET A 1 -10.17 44.17 66.73
CA MET A 1 -10.56 43.10 65.83
C MET A 1 -10.22 43.59 64.42
N LEU A 2 -9.15 43.08 63.86
CA LEU A 2 -8.69 43.41 62.52
C LEU A 2 -9.04 42.26 61.61
N PHE A 3 -9.96 42.46 60.67
CA PHE A 3 -10.22 41.52 59.57
C PHE A 3 -9.19 41.73 58.44
N ARG A 4 -8.37 40.73 58.23
CA ARG A 4 -7.54 40.63 57.02
C ARG A 4 -8.35 39.92 55.94
N SER A 5 -8.66 40.63 54.86
CA SER A 5 -9.17 40.08 53.64
C SER A 5 -8.04 39.31 52.91
N ARG A 6 -8.26 38.02 52.64
CA ARG A 6 -7.42 37.20 51.79
C ARG A 6 -7.77 37.51 50.32
N VAL A 7 -6.81 37.98 49.59
CA VAL A 7 -6.92 38.10 48.14
C VAL A 7 -6.68 36.70 47.58
N ASP A 8 -7.71 36.09 47.00
CA ASP A 8 -7.56 34.89 46.16
C ASP A 8 -6.88 35.28 44.86
N ASN A 9 -5.62 34.87 44.71
CA ASN A 9 -4.94 34.84 43.41
C ASN A 9 -5.58 33.71 42.61
N GLY A 10 -6.37 34.07 41.59
CA GLY A 10 -6.83 33.15 40.57
C GLY A 10 -5.66 32.47 39.92
N SER A 11 -5.58 31.17 40.04
CA SER A 11 -4.69 30.33 39.26
C SER A 11 -5.05 30.52 37.80
N GLY A 12 -4.16 31.16 37.05
CA GLY A 12 -4.19 31.08 35.61
C GLY A 12 -4.09 29.62 35.23
N SER A 13 -5.06 29.13 34.47
CA SER A 13 -4.95 27.86 33.76
C SER A 13 -3.72 28.01 32.87
N ASP A 14 -2.66 27.29 33.19
CA ASP A 14 -1.61 27.01 32.21
C ASP A 14 -2.33 26.42 30.97
N LYS A 15 -2.39 27.23 29.92
CA LYS A 15 -2.65 26.70 28.59
C LYS A 15 -1.45 25.81 28.33
N SER A 16 -1.64 24.46 28.42
CA SER A 16 -0.73 23.49 27.88
C SER A 16 -0.32 24.01 26.51
N SER A 17 0.97 24.24 26.30
CA SER A 17 1.48 24.62 24.98
C SER A 17 1.04 23.50 24.03
N ALA A 18 0.30 23.86 22.98
CA ALA A 18 -0.19 22.89 22.02
C ALA A 18 1.00 22.04 21.52
N LYS A 19 0.82 20.73 21.53
CA LYS A 19 1.83 19.78 21.09
C LYS A 19 1.95 19.88 19.56
N LYS A 20 3.09 20.31 19.06
CA LYS A 20 3.33 20.45 17.62
C LYS A 20 3.70 19.11 16.98
N ILE A 21 3.14 18.89 15.81
CA ILE A 21 3.38 17.73 14.95
C ILE A 21 4.14 18.21 13.72
N GLY A 22 5.23 17.53 13.35
CA GLY A 22 5.97 17.77 12.11
C GLY A 22 5.62 16.73 11.06
N ALA A 23 5.46 17.16 9.80
CA ALA A 23 5.27 16.26 8.68
C ALA A 23 6.33 16.52 7.60
N ILE A 24 7.11 15.50 7.26
CA ILE A 24 8.13 15.49 6.20
C ILE A 24 7.58 14.68 5.03
N LEU A 25 7.34 15.34 3.90
CA LEU A 25 6.66 14.77 2.75
C LEU A 25 7.58 14.73 1.54
N LEU A 26 7.60 13.60 0.83
CA LEU A 26 8.40 13.38 -0.38
C LEU A 26 7.99 14.34 -1.51
N GLY A 27 6.69 14.53 -1.68
CA GLY A 27 6.09 15.41 -2.68
C GLY A 27 5.21 16.49 -2.07
N ASP A 28 4.18 16.88 -2.81
CA ASP A 28 3.14 17.83 -2.41
C ASP A 28 1.75 17.35 -2.88
N GLU A 29 0.77 18.25 -2.90
CA GLU A 29 -0.62 17.92 -3.29
C GLU A 29 -0.80 17.51 -4.76
N THR A 30 0.22 17.63 -5.59
CA THR A 30 0.17 17.25 -7.01
C THR A 30 0.50 15.78 -7.25
N GLU A 31 1.05 15.10 -6.27
CA GLU A 31 1.40 13.68 -6.30
C GLU A 31 0.40 12.88 -5.44
N GLY A 32 -0.20 11.82 -6.03
CA GLY A 32 -1.35 11.13 -5.47
C GLY A 32 -1.09 10.47 -4.11
N TYR A 33 0.06 9.83 -3.93
CA TYR A 33 0.44 9.19 -2.68
C TYR A 33 0.63 10.23 -1.55
N THR A 34 1.39 11.31 -1.81
CA THR A 34 1.59 12.40 -0.84
C THR A 34 0.26 13.10 -0.51
N LEU A 35 -0.61 13.31 -1.52
CA LEU A 35 -1.94 13.88 -1.30
C LEU A 35 -2.79 13.01 -0.37
N ALA A 36 -2.73 11.68 -0.51
CA ALA A 36 -3.45 10.77 0.37
C ALA A 36 -2.98 10.90 1.83
N HIS A 37 -1.68 11.03 2.08
CA HIS A 37 -1.12 11.31 3.41
C HIS A 37 -1.54 12.68 3.97
N ILE A 38 -1.48 13.73 3.15
CA ILE A 38 -1.92 15.08 3.54
C ILE A 38 -3.38 15.06 3.98
N ASN A 39 -4.25 14.41 3.19
CA ASN A 39 -5.68 14.30 3.50
C ASN A 39 -5.90 13.50 4.80
N GLY A 40 -5.23 12.37 4.97
CA GLY A 40 -5.31 11.56 6.19
C GLY A 40 -4.89 12.32 7.45
N ILE A 41 -3.78 13.05 7.40
CA ILE A 41 -3.32 13.90 8.52
C ILE A 41 -4.35 15.00 8.84
N LYS A 42 -4.85 15.70 7.82
CA LYS A 42 -5.85 16.77 7.99
C LYS A 42 -7.17 16.24 8.54
N GLU A 43 -7.62 15.07 8.09
CA GLU A 43 -8.86 14.44 8.55
C GLU A 43 -8.73 14.02 10.02
N ALA A 44 -7.68 13.31 10.39
CA ALA A 44 -7.40 12.91 11.76
C ALA A 44 -7.25 14.12 12.71
N ALA A 45 -6.54 15.14 12.28
CA ALA A 45 -6.39 16.40 13.06
C ALA A 45 -7.74 17.08 13.29
N LYS A 46 -8.59 17.16 12.26
CA LYS A 46 -9.94 17.73 12.35
C LYS A 46 -10.83 16.94 13.31
N GLU A 47 -10.80 15.60 13.22
CA GLU A 47 -11.59 14.72 14.09
C GLU A 47 -11.23 14.93 15.57
N LEU A 48 -9.94 15.04 15.86
CA LEU A 48 -9.42 15.19 17.23
C LEU A 48 -9.33 16.65 17.72
N GLY A 49 -9.71 17.62 16.88
CA GLY A 49 -9.68 19.05 17.22
C GLY A 49 -8.27 19.64 17.32
N ILE A 50 -7.28 19.01 16.67
CA ILE A 50 -5.92 19.55 16.53
C ILE A 50 -5.94 20.69 15.52
N SER A 51 -5.35 21.84 15.88
CA SER A 51 -5.33 22.99 14.99
C SER A 51 -4.35 22.81 13.83
N ASP A 52 -4.72 23.25 12.64
CA ASP A 52 -3.82 23.29 11.49
C ASP A 52 -2.51 24.06 11.78
N SER A 53 -2.53 25.03 12.69
CA SER A 53 -1.35 25.78 13.11
C SER A 53 -0.36 24.97 13.96
N ASP A 54 -0.80 23.81 14.48
CA ASP A 54 0.02 22.91 15.28
C ASP A 54 0.71 21.84 14.42
N ILE A 55 0.39 21.79 13.11
CA ILE A 55 1.04 20.92 12.14
C ILE A 55 2.03 21.72 11.31
N VAL A 56 3.29 21.31 11.35
CA VAL A 56 4.38 21.98 10.62
C VAL A 56 4.79 21.12 9.43
N TRP A 57 4.48 21.58 8.23
CA TRP A 57 4.69 20.87 7.00
C TRP A 57 6.07 21.13 6.37
N LYS A 58 6.70 20.09 5.83
CA LYS A 58 7.89 20.10 4.99
C LYS A 58 7.59 19.30 3.72
N TYR A 59 7.42 19.99 2.61
CA TYR A 59 7.10 19.41 1.31
C TYR A 59 8.34 19.23 0.43
N ASN A 60 8.27 18.31 -0.52
CA ASN A 60 9.29 18.07 -1.53
C ASN A 60 10.68 17.79 -0.90
N ILE A 61 10.69 16.97 0.16
CA ILE A 61 11.91 16.53 0.82
C ILE A 61 12.35 15.21 0.18
N SER A 62 13.46 15.25 -0.56
CA SER A 62 14.00 14.08 -1.24
C SER A 62 14.52 13.02 -0.26
N GLU A 63 14.61 11.76 -0.72
CA GLU A 63 15.16 10.62 0.05
C GLU A 63 16.68 10.76 0.19
N SER A 64 17.11 11.75 0.97
CA SER A 64 18.51 12.15 1.14
C SER A 64 18.74 12.78 2.52
N ASP A 65 19.94 13.33 2.76
CA ASP A 65 20.26 14.07 3.99
C ASP A 65 19.36 15.29 4.25
N GLU A 66 18.53 15.69 3.29
CA GLU A 66 17.50 16.73 3.48
C GLU A 66 16.48 16.34 4.54
N VAL A 67 16.18 15.04 4.68
CA VAL A 67 15.30 14.51 5.73
C VAL A 67 15.86 14.84 7.12
N SER A 68 17.16 14.59 7.36
CA SER A 68 17.82 14.91 8.63
C SER A 68 17.74 16.41 8.94
N LYS A 69 17.95 17.26 7.92
CA LYS A 69 17.86 18.72 8.07
C LYS A 69 16.43 19.18 8.38
N ALA A 70 15.43 18.55 7.73
CA ALA A 70 14.03 18.82 7.99
C ALA A 70 13.63 18.40 9.42
N ALA A 71 14.05 17.20 9.86
CA ALA A 71 13.83 16.71 11.22
C ALA A 71 14.44 17.65 12.28
N ASP A 72 15.71 18.05 12.11
CA ASP A 72 16.40 19.02 13.00
C ASP A 72 15.63 20.34 13.09
N GLN A 73 15.12 20.87 11.98
CA GLN A 73 14.32 22.09 11.95
C GLN A 73 12.98 21.95 12.66
N LEU A 74 12.30 20.79 12.51
CA LEU A 74 11.03 20.52 13.17
C LEU A 74 11.20 20.38 14.69
N VAL A 75 12.24 19.69 15.15
CA VAL A 75 12.60 19.60 16.56
C VAL A 75 12.87 21.00 17.13
N ALA A 76 13.65 21.83 16.41
CA ALA A 76 13.94 23.21 16.81
C ALA A 76 12.68 24.11 16.87
N GLN A 77 11.62 23.78 16.11
CA GLN A 77 10.32 24.45 16.16
C GLN A 77 9.40 23.91 17.26
N GLY A 78 9.87 22.94 18.05
CA GLY A 78 9.15 22.37 19.18
C GLY A 78 8.22 21.22 18.84
N CYS A 79 8.36 20.59 17.65
CA CYS A 79 7.63 19.36 17.34
C CYS A 79 8.13 18.22 18.23
N LYS A 80 7.21 17.44 18.78
CA LYS A 80 7.47 16.28 19.63
C LYS A 80 6.99 14.97 19.01
N LEU A 81 6.28 15.05 17.91
CA LEU A 81 5.94 13.96 17.00
C LEU A 81 6.33 14.40 15.59
N ILE A 82 7.13 13.61 14.89
CA ILE A 82 7.58 13.91 13.52
C ILE A 82 7.29 12.68 12.64
N ILE A 83 6.59 12.91 11.56
CA ILE A 83 6.13 11.87 10.61
C ILE A 83 6.83 12.10 9.28
N SER A 84 7.25 11.01 8.62
CA SER A 84 7.65 11.05 7.21
C SER A 84 6.85 10.05 6.39
N ASN A 85 6.57 10.35 5.11
CA ASN A 85 5.69 9.52 4.29
C ASN A 85 6.42 8.60 3.29
N SER A 86 7.74 8.61 3.22
CA SER A 86 8.46 7.78 2.24
C SER A 86 9.33 6.71 2.88
N TYR A 87 9.40 5.53 2.23
CA TYR A 87 10.27 4.43 2.64
C TYR A 87 11.74 4.87 2.72
N GLY A 88 12.25 5.58 1.73
CA GLY A 88 13.64 6.06 1.71
C GLY A 88 13.95 7.18 2.69
N HIS A 89 12.97 7.72 3.41
CA HIS A 89 13.21 8.62 4.55
C HIS A 89 13.64 7.88 5.82
N GLN A 90 13.40 6.57 5.89
CA GLN A 90 13.47 5.77 7.11
C GLN A 90 14.83 5.82 7.80
N ASP A 91 15.95 5.68 7.07
CA ASP A 91 17.30 5.71 7.64
C ASP A 91 17.58 7.01 8.39
N TYR A 92 17.18 8.11 7.79
CA TYR A 92 17.36 9.46 8.34
C TYR A 92 16.45 9.70 9.54
N MET A 93 15.21 9.22 9.48
CA MET A 93 14.24 9.30 10.59
C MET A 93 14.70 8.45 11.77
N TYR A 94 15.23 7.27 11.52
CA TYR A 94 15.79 6.39 12.56
C TYR A 94 17.02 7.03 13.23
N ALA A 95 17.93 7.61 12.45
CA ALA A 95 19.07 8.35 12.98
C ALA A 95 18.62 9.56 13.82
N ALA A 96 17.54 10.26 13.42
CA ALA A 96 16.96 11.34 14.19
C ALA A 96 16.34 10.85 15.50
N ALA A 97 15.65 9.71 15.51
CA ALA A 97 15.09 9.10 16.71
C ALA A 97 16.18 8.76 17.74
N GLN A 98 17.30 8.21 17.30
CA GLN A 98 18.46 7.95 18.17
C GLN A 98 19.09 9.23 18.74
N LYS A 99 19.05 10.34 17.98
CA LYS A 99 19.58 11.64 18.39
C LYS A 99 18.67 12.40 19.35
N TYR A 100 17.35 12.31 19.17
CA TYR A 100 16.33 13.07 19.89
C TYR A 100 15.40 12.14 20.67
N THR A 101 15.89 11.56 21.75
CA THR A 101 15.19 10.53 22.53
C THR A 101 13.92 11.00 23.27
N ASP A 102 13.59 12.29 23.22
CA ASP A 102 12.39 12.90 23.77
C ASP A 102 11.38 13.35 22.69
N VAL A 103 11.58 12.91 21.47
CA VAL A 103 10.72 13.16 20.29
C VAL A 103 10.38 11.82 19.62
N ASP A 104 9.11 11.63 19.30
CA ASP A 104 8.61 10.45 18.59
C ASP A 104 8.77 10.63 17.09
N PHE A 105 9.26 9.60 16.40
CA PHE A 105 9.50 9.58 14.96
C PHE A 105 8.74 8.44 14.30
N VAL A 106 7.95 8.77 13.30
CA VAL A 106 7.20 7.81 12.50
C VAL A 106 7.71 7.83 11.07
N ALA A 107 8.24 6.70 10.59
CA ALA A 107 8.55 6.50 9.19
C ALA A 107 7.47 5.61 8.57
N MET A 108 6.57 6.22 7.78
CA MET A 108 5.52 5.47 7.09
C MET A 108 6.16 4.53 6.08
N THR A 109 5.52 3.39 5.88
CA THR A 109 5.96 2.33 4.93
C THR A 109 7.31 1.68 5.26
N GLY A 110 7.92 2.01 6.39
CA GLY A 110 9.19 1.45 6.85
C GLY A 110 9.07 0.07 7.51
N ASP A 111 10.22 -0.50 7.88
CA ASP A 111 10.35 -1.85 8.45
C ASP A 111 11.36 -1.96 9.61
N TYR A 112 12.00 -0.87 10.02
CA TYR A 112 13.01 -0.89 11.10
C TYR A 112 12.42 -1.04 12.49
N ALA A 113 11.23 -0.49 12.75
CA ALA A 113 10.65 -0.44 14.08
C ALA A 113 10.47 -1.83 14.71
N ALA A 114 10.10 -2.83 13.89
CA ALA A 114 9.88 -4.20 14.36
C ALA A 114 11.12 -4.86 15.00
N ILE A 115 12.32 -4.45 14.62
CA ILE A 115 13.57 -5.13 15.04
C ILE A 115 14.65 -4.20 15.60
N SER A 116 14.51 -2.89 15.45
CA SER A 116 15.57 -1.92 15.85
C SER A 116 15.72 -1.75 17.36
N GLY A 117 14.66 -2.03 18.13
CA GLY A 117 14.64 -1.81 19.59
C GLY A 117 14.73 -0.34 20.00
N CYS A 118 14.31 0.59 19.11
CA CYS A 118 14.30 2.03 19.36
C CYS A 118 12.90 2.45 19.83
N ASP A 119 12.76 2.79 21.11
CA ASP A 119 11.45 3.00 21.77
C ASP A 119 10.63 4.19 21.23
N ASN A 120 11.28 5.16 20.59
CA ASN A 120 10.65 6.35 20.02
C ASN A 120 10.66 6.38 18.48
N PHE A 121 10.77 5.19 17.87
CA PHE A 121 10.72 5.02 16.42
C PHE A 121 9.63 4.03 16.03
N TYR A 122 8.78 4.44 15.08
CA TYR A 122 7.57 3.71 14.70
C TYR A 122 7.47 3.56 13.20
N ASN A 123 6.90 2.44 12.75
CA ASN A 123 6.50 2.24 11.36
C ASN A 123 5.00 1.96 11.26
N ALA A 124 4.43 2.30 10.15
CA ALA A 124 3.04 1.98 9.82
C ALA A 124 2.88 1.74 8.31
N PHE A 125 2.08 0.76 7.99
CA PHE A 125 1.56 0.52 6.66
C PHE A 125 0.11 0.05 6.78
N THR A 126 -0.70 0.23 5.74
CA THR A 126 -2.01 -0.41 5.68
C THR A 126 -1.88 -1.79 5.04
N ASN A 127 -2.83 -2.69 5.29
CA ASN A 127 -2.95 -3.95 4.58
C ASN A 127 -3.48 -3.70 3.15
N VAL A 128 -2.75 -2.89 2.37
CA VAL A 128 -3.17 -2.43 1.03
C VAL A 128 -3.45 -3.59 0.07
N TYR A 129 -2.84 -4.75 0.28
CA TYR A 129 -3.13 -5.97 -0.48
C TYR A 129 -4.61 -6.37 -0.44
N GLU A 130 -5.33 -6.07 0.63
CA GLU A 130 -6.78 -6.31 0.71
C GLU A 130 -7.55 -5.42 -0.27
N SER A 131 -7.27 -4.10 -0.34
CA SER A 131 -7.89 -3.23 -1.35
C SER A 131 -7.47 -3.57 -2.77
N ARG A 132 -6.23 -4.05 -2.97
CA ARG A 132 -5.77 -4.60 -4.25
C ARG A 132 -6.61 -5.81 -4.66
N TYR A 133 -6.87 -6.73 -3.74
CA TYR A 133 -7.74 -7.87 -3.98
C TYR A 133 -9.16 -7.44 -4.38
N VAL A 134 -9.77 -6.53 -3.62
CA VAL A 134 -11.12 -6.00 -3.92
C VAL A 134 -11.15 -5.31 -5.28
N SER A 135 -10.15 -4.50 -5.61
CA SER A 135 -10.04 -3.87 -6.93
C SER A 135 -9.86 -4.91 -8.06
N GLY A 136 -9.20 -6.01 -7.76
CA GLY A 136 -9.12 -7.19 -8.63
C GLY A 136 -10.49 -7.85 -8.85
N VAL A 137 -11.32 -7.95 -7.81
CA VAL A 137 -12.70 -8.42 -7.94
C VAL A 137 -13.51 -7.54 -8.91
N VAL A 138 -13.37 -6.21 -8.82
CA VAL A 138 -14.01 -5.27 -9.77
C VAL A 138 -13.55 -5.54 -11.20
N ALA A 139 -12.25 -5.73 -11.41
CA ALA A 139 -11.67 -6.09 -12.72
C ALA A 139 -12.19 -7.44 -13.23
N GLY A 140 -12.27 -8.45 -12.36
CA GLY A 140 -12.82 -9.76 -12.67
C GLY A 140 -14.28 -9.74 -13.11
N MET A 141 -15.11 -8.92 -12.44
CA MET A 141 -16.51 -8.67 -12.84
C MET A 141 -16.59 -8.08 -14.25
N LYS A 142 -15.71 -7.13 -14.57
CA LYS A 142 -15.63 -6.55 -15.92
C LYS A 142 -15.19 -7.56 -16.96
N ILE A 143 -14.19 -8.38 -16.69
CA ILE A 143 -13.76 -9.46 -17.57
C ILE A 143 -14.91 -10.44 -17.82
N ALA A 144 -15.61 -10.88 -16.79
CA ALA A 144 -16.74 -11.81 -16.92
C ALA A 144 -17.86 -11.24 -17.80
N GLU A 145 -18.16 -9.93 -17.67
CA GLU A 145 -19.09 -9.22 -18.55
C GLU A 145 -18.62 -9.24 -20.02
N LEU A 146 -17.35 -8.83 -20.26
CA LEU A 146 -16.77 -8.76 -21.61
C LEU A 146 -16.75 -10.13 -22.30
N VAL A 147 -16.43 -11.19 -21.57
CA VAL A 147 -16.46 -12.57 -22.09
C VAL A 147 -17.88 -12.99 -22.42
N LYS A 148 -18.84 -12.75 -21.52
CA LYS A 148 -20.27 -13.08 -21.75
C LYS A 148 -20.85 -12.36 -22.97
N GLU A 149 -20.39 -11.16 -23.25
CA GLU A 149 -20.84 -10.33 -24.36
C GLU A 149 -20.03 -10.52 -25.65
N ASP A 150 -19.04 -11.44 -25.65
CA ASP A 150 -18.13 -11.70 -26.79
C ASP A 150 -17.40 -10.41 -27.26
N LYS A 151 -17.01 -9.55 -26.30
CA LYS A 151 -16.37 -8.26 -26.57
C LYS A 151 -14.84 -8.29 -26.49
N ILE A 152 -14.24 -9.37 -25.99
CA ILE A 152 -12.79 -9.49 -25.93
C ILE A 152 -12.25 -9.85 -27.33
N PRO A 153 -11.36 -9.01 -27.91
CA PRO A 153 -10.75 -9.33 -29.21
C PRO A 153 -9.88 -10.61 -29.13
N ALA A 154 -9.68 -11.28 -30.25
CA ALA A 154 -8.87 -12.51 -30.29
C ALA A 154 -7.43 -12.31 -29.73
N THR A 155 -6.88 -11.12 -29.87
CA THR A 155 -5.57 -10.72 -29.28
C THR A 155 -5.61 -10.62 -27.76
N GLY A 156 -6.78 -10.48 -27.15
CA GLY A 156 -6.98 -10.39 -25.69
C GLY A 156 -6.90 -11.75 -25.00
N TYR A 157 -6.64 -12.83 -25.72
CA TYR A 157 -6.42 -14.17 -25.18
C TYR A 157 -4.98 -14.63 -25.42
N ASP A 158 -4.41 -15.36 -24.47
CA ASP A 158 -3.17 -16.09 -24.66
C ASP A 158 -3.39 -17.41 -25.43
N ALA A 159 -2.30 -18.18 -25.62
CA ALA A 159 -2.35 -19.45 -26.36
C ALA A 159 -3.19 -20.54 -25.63
N ASP A 160 -3.36 -20.42 -24.32
CA ASP A 160 -4.11 -21.34 -23.48
C ASP A 160 -5.57 -20.90 -23.29
N GLY A 161 -5.96 -19.77 -23.91
CA GLY A 161 -7.29 -19.19 -23.85
C GLY A 161 -7.58 -18.39 -22.57
N ASN A 162 -6.56 -17.95 -21.87
CA ASN A 162 -6.72 -17.05 -20.74
C ASN A 162 -6.83 -15.60 -21.21
N VAL A 163 -7.69 -14.81 -20.58
CA VAL A 163 -7.79 -13.38 -20.84
C VAL A 163 -6.54 -12.68 -20.31
N LYS A 164 -5.94 -11.83 -21.13
CA LYS A 164 -4.73 -11.08 -20.77
C LYS A 164 -5.04 -9.86 -19.93
N VAL A 165 -4.31 -9.72 -18.84
CA VAL A 165 -4.35 -8.59 -17.90
C VAL A 165 -2.96 -8.00 -17.82
N GLY A 166 -2.84 -6.69 -17.84
CA GLY A 166 -1.59 -5.96 -17.64
C GLY A 166 -1.52 -5.33 -16.25
N TYR A 167 -0.31 -5.15 -15.75
CA TYR A 167 -0.07 -4.44 -14.51
C TYR A 167 1.19 -3.57 -14.61
N VAL A 168 1.06 -2.28 -14.34
CA VAL A 168 2.17 -1.32 -14.34
C VAL A 168 2.74 -1.25 -12.93
N GLY A 169 3.87 -1.90 -12.69
CA GLY A 169 4.59 -1.90 -11.42
C GLY A 169 5.62 -0.78 -11.34
N ALA A 170 5.97 -0.35 -10.12
CA ALA A 170 7.07 0.58 -9.89
C ALA A 170 8.41 -0.17 -9.81
N TYR A 171 8.59 -0.99 -8.78
CA TYR A 171 9.79 -1.79 -8.55
C TYR A 171 9.42 -3.24 -8.18
N PRO A 172 10.33 -4.23 -8.32
CA PRO A 172 10.07 -5.62 -7.93
C PRO A 172 10.22 -5.84 -6.41
N TYR A 173 9.80 -4.86 -5.59
CA TYR A 173 9.81 -4.95 -4.14
C TYR A 173 8.61 -5.77 -3.62
N ALA A 174 8.71 -6.27 -2.38
CA ALA A 174 7.67 -7.09 -1.77
C ALA A 174 6.29 -6.43 -1.80
N GLU A 175 6.20 -5.14 -1.50
CA GLU A 175 4.94 -4.38 -1.56
C GLU A 175 4.27 -4.46 -2.94
N VAL A 176 5.05 -4.32 -4.02
CA VAL A 176 4.52 -4.35 -5.38
C VAL A 176 4.14 -5.78 -5.79
N VAL A 177 4.95 -6.78 -5.40
CA VAL A 177 4.67 -8.21 -5.64
C VAL A 177 3.42 -8.66 -4.89
N SER A 178 3.31 -8.31 -3.62
CA SER A 178 2.11 -8.50 -2.79
C SER A 178 0.88 -7.87 -3.46
N GLY A 179 1.00 -6.60 -3.88
CA GLY A 179 -0.08 -5.83 -4.49
C GLY A 179 -0.61 -6.43 -5.79
N TYR A 180 0.27 -6.71 -6.76
CA TYR A 180 -0.21 -7.28 -8.03
C TYR A 180 -0.69 -8.74 -7.88
N THR A 181 -0.10 -9.49 -6.96
CA THR A 181 -0.55 -10.86 -6.69
C THR A 181 -1.95 -10.85 -6.07
N ALA A 182 -2.21 -9.97 -5.10
CA ALA A 182 -3.53 -9.77 -4.52
C ALA A 182 -4.57 -9.35 -5.58
N PHE A 183 -4.22 -8.40 -6.45
CA PHE A 183 -5.07 -7.98 -7.57
C PHE A 183 -5.39 -9.15 -8.51
N TYR A 184 -4.39 -9.93 -8.90
CA TYR A 184 -4.58 -11.11 -9.73
C TYR A 184 -5.48 -12.16 -9.08
N LEU A 185 -5.29 -12.46 -7.79
CA LEU A 185 -6.13 -13.39 -7.04
C LEU A 185 -7.56 -12.88 -6.89
N GLY A 186 -7.75 -11.58 -6.74
CA GLY A 186 -9.07 -10.94 -6.77
C GLY A 186 -9.78 -11.14 -8.10
N ILE A 187 -9.10 -10.96 -9.24
CA ILE A 187 -9.65 -11.27 -10.57
C ILE A 187 -10.04 -12.75 -10.66
N LYS A 188 -9.13 -13.64 -10.27
CA LYS A 188 -9.36 -15.10 -10.32
C LYS A 188 -10.53 -15.56 -9.46
N SER A 189 -10.85 -14.87 -8.40
CA SER A 189 -11.99 -15.20 -7.55
C SER A 189 -13.34 -15.05 -8.27
N VAL A 190 -13.37 -14.26 -9.35
CA VAL A 190 -14.57 -14.01 -10.18
C VAL A 190 -14.47 -14.70 -11.54
N TYR A 191 -13.30 -14.63 -12.18
CA TYR A 191 -13.03 -15.23 -13.48
C TYR A 191 -11.65 -15.87 -13.49
N ASP A 192 -11.57 -17.19 -13.49
CA ASP A 192 -10.35 -17.95 -13.22
C ASP A 192 -9.39 -18.08 -14.42
N LYS A 193 -9.90 -17.92 -15.66
CA LYS A 193 -9.10 -18.03 -16.89
C LYS A 193 -8.45 -16.70 -17.25
N VAL A 194 -7.44 -16.30 -16.47
CA VAL A 194 -6.66 -15.07 -16.68
C VAL A 194 -5.17 -15.35 -16.60
N ALA A 195 -4.41 -14.59 -17.37
CA ALA A 195 -2.95 -14.48 -17.28
C ALA A 195 -2.57 -13.01 -17.17
N MET A 196 -1.64 -12.71 -16.27
CA MET A 196 -1.22 -11.33 -16.02
C MET A 196 0.23 -11.11 -16.42
N GLU A 197 0.47 -9.98 -17.07
CA GLU A 197 1.78 -9.48 -17.47
C GLU A 197 2.11 -8.23 -16.64
N VAL A 198 3.27 -8.22 -15.98
CA VAL A 198 3.74 -7.10 -15.16
C VAL A 198 4.89 -6.42 -15.86
N SER A 199 4.78 -5.10 -16.05
CA SER A 199 5.83 -4.24 -16.59
C SER A 199 6.23 -3.21 -15.55
N TYR A 200 7.52 -3.17 -15.19
CA TYR A 200 8.06 -2.22 -14.21
C TYR A 200 8.60 -0.96 -14.88
N THR A 201 8.36 0.19 -14.25
CA THR A 201 8.86 1.49 -14.70
C THR A 201 10.20 1.88 -14.05
N ASP A 202 10.61 1.17 -13.00
CA ASP A 202 11.76 1.52 -12.14
C ASP A 202 11.62 2.93 -11.52
N SER A 203 10.37 3.37 -11.30
CA SER A 203 10.01 4.64 -10.66
C SER A 203 8.67 4.51 -9.92
N TRP A 204 8.53 5.20 -8.78
CA TRP A 204 7.23 5.34 -8.12
C TRP A 204 6.29 6.29 -8.86
N PHE A 205 6.84 7.32 -9.51
CA PHE A 205 6.07 8.34 -10.21
C PHE A 205 6.76 8.74 -11.52
N ASP A 206 6.23 8.28 -12.65
CA ASP A 206 6.70 8.63 -14.00
C ASP A 206 5.53 8.57 -14.99
N ILE A 207 4.89 9.72 -15.21
CA ILE A 207 3.70 9.82 -16.08
C ILE A 207 3.96 9.25 -17.47
N GLU A 208 5.14 9.54 -18.07
CA GLU A 208 5.48 9.10 -19.43
C GLU A 208 5.80 7.60 -19.45
N GLY A 209 6.61 7.13 -18.49
CA GLY A 209 6.97 5.73 -18.38
C GLY A 209 5.78 4.82 -18.05
N GLU A 210 4.89 5.25 -17.15
CA GLU A 210 3.67 4.51 -16.83
C GLU A 210 2.69 4.45 -18.01
N GLY A 211 2.53 5.57 -18.73
CA GLY A 211 1.74 5.63 -19.96
C GLY A 211 2.28 4.68 -21.03
N ALA A 212 3.59 4.71 -21.29
CA ALA A 212 4.25 3.84 -22.27
C ALA A 212 4.15 2.35 -21.90
N ALA A 213 4.27 2.01 -20.61
CA ALA A 213 4.07 0.64 -20.13
C ALA A 213 2.64 0.16 -20.37
N ALA A 214 1.63 0.99 -20.06
CA ALA A 214 0.23 0.68 -20.33
C ALA A 214 -0.06 0.51 -21.83
N GLU A 215 0.49 1.38 -22.69
CA GLU A 215 0.37 1.26 -24.14
C GLU A 215 0.97 -0.05 -24.66
N SER A 216 2.14 -0.46 -24.14
CA SER A 216 2.78 -1.73 -24.51
C SER A 216 1.92 -2.92 -24.09
N LEU A 217 1.41 -2.94 -22.86
CA LEU A 217 0.53 -4.00 -22.36
C LEU A 217 -0.77 -4.12 -23.18
N MET A 218 -1.37 -2.97 -23.57
CA MET A 218 -2.55 -2.98 -24.46
C MET A 218 -2.20 -3.47 -25.87
N ALA A 219 -1.01 -3.14 -26.40
CA ALA A 219 -0.54 -3.63 -27.68
C ALA A 219 -0.33 -5.14 -27.66
N ASP A 220 0.08 -5.72 -26.53
CA ASP A 220 0.15 -7.17 -26.30
C ASP A 220 -1.22 -7.82 -26.12
N GLY A 221 -2.30 -7.02 -26.03
CA GLY A 221 -3.69 -7.47 -25.96
C GLY A 221 -4.31 -7.47 -24.57
N CYS A 222 -3.66 -6.90 -23.55
CA CYS A 222 -4.23 -6.79 -22.21
C CYS A 222 -5.52 -5.94 -22.23
N VAL A 223 -6.60 -6.45 -21.65
CA VAL A 223 -7.92 -5.78 -21.61
C VAL A 223 -8.21 -5.10 -20.26
N ILE A 224 -7.44 -5.38 -19.25
CA ILE A 224 -7.41 -4.66 -17.98
C ILE A 224 -5.97 -4.22 -17.72
N ILE A 225 -5.79 -2.99 -17.29
CA ILE A 225 -4.50 -2.43 -16.87
C ILE A 225 -4.62 -1.99 -15.41
N GLY A 226 -4.01 -2.75 -14.51
CA GLY A 226 -3.80 -2.35 -13.12
C GLY A 226 -2.53 -1.52 -12.97
N GLN A 227 -2.38 -0.81 -11.87
CA GLN A 227 -1.15 -0.07 -11.57
C GLN A 227 -0.78 -0.11 -10.09
N HIS A 228 0.52 0.03 -9.83
CA HIS A 228 1.09 0.25 -8.50
C HIS A 228 1.90 1.55 -8.45
N ALA A 229 2.41 1.99 -9.58
CA ALA A 229 3.01 3.31 -9.71
C ALA A 229 1.97 4.43 -9.51
N ASP A 230 2.41 5.61 -9.10
CA ASP A 230 1.56 6.61 -8.43
C ASP A 230 1.01 7.71 -9.36
N SER A 231 1.34 7.68 -10.67
CA SER A 231 0.90 8.73 -11.59
C SER A 231 -0.44 8.43 -12.27
N THR A 232 -0.93 9.42 -13.01
CA THR A 232 -2.10 9.28 -13.88
C THR A 232 -1.76 8.75 -15.27
N GLY A 233 -0.50 8.38 -15.55
CA GLY A 233 -0.02 7.99 -16.87
C GLY A 233 -0.74 6.76 -17.43
N ALA A 234 -0.81 5.67 -16.69
CA ALA A 234 -1.46 4.45 -17.13
C ALA A 234 -2.97 4.63 -17.40
N PRO A 235 -3.81 5.17 -16.50
CA PRO A 235 -5.24 5.38 -16.80
C PRO A 235 -5.46 6.36 -17.94
N SER A 236 -4.63 7.40 -18.09
CA SER A 236 -4.71 8.35 -19.23
C SER A 236 -4.45 7.66 -20.55
N ALA A 237 -3.44 6.78 -20.63
CA ALA A 237 -3.13 6.02 -21.84
C ALA A 237 -4.28 5.06 -22.22
N VAL A 238 -4.90 4.39 -21.23
CA VAL A 238 -6.06 3.52 -21.48
C VAL A 238 -7.25 4.32 -22.00
N GLN A 239 -7.54 5.49 -21.42
CA GLN A 239 -8.61 6.39 -21.90
C GLN A 239 -8.34 6.86 -23.33
N ALA A 240 -7.11 7.30 -23.62
CA ALA A 240 -6.71 7.74 -24.96
C ALA A 240 -6.84 6.62 -26.01
N ALA A 241 -6.53 5.38 -25.66
CA ALA A 241 -6.70 4.22 -26.53
C ALA A 241 -8.18 3.92 -26.82
N GLN A 242 -9.07 4.04 -25.83
CA GLN A 242 -10.52 3.94 -26.05
C GLN A 242 -11.02 5.03 -27.00
N ASP A 243 -10.63 6.29 -26.77
CA ASP A 243 -11.09 7.45 -27.52
C ASP A 243 -10.62 7.47 -28.98
N SER A 244 -9.38 7.03 -29.23
CA SER A 244 -8.76 7.11 -30.56
C SER A 244 -8.97 5.89 -31.45
N SER A 245 -9.10 4.69 -30.85
CA SER A 245 -9.10 3.43 -31.60
C SER A 245 -10.18 2.43 -31.17
N ASN A 246 -11.10 2.81 -30.30
CA ASN A 246 -12.10 1.92 -29.71
C ASN A 246 -11.48 0.64 -29.08
N THR A 247 -10.29 0.77 -28.52
CA THR A 247 -9.61 -0.34 -27.86
C THR A 247 -10.47 -0.82 -26.68
N VAL A 248 -10.66 -2.13 -26.57
CA VAL A 248 -11.33 -2.74 -25.42
C VAL A 248 -10.29 -2.91 -24.33
N ALA A 249 -10.14 -1.88 -23.49
CA ALA A 249 -9.27 -1.91 -22.32
C ALA A 249 -9.86 -1.02 -21.22
N PHE A 250 -9.65 -1.41 -19.95
CA PHE A 250 -10.11 -0.68 -18.78
C PHE A 250 -8.97 -0.56 -17.78
N SER A 251 -9.00 0.46 -16.93
CA SER A 251 -7.95 0.69 -15.93
C SER A 251 -8.46 0.50 -14.50
N VAL A 252 -7.55 0.04 -13.63
CA VAL A 252 -7.72 0.03 -12.18
C VAL A 252 -6.55 0.80 -11.59
N GLY A 253 -6.86 1.94 -10.98
CA GLY A 253 -5.89 2.90 -10.48
C GLY A 253 -5.38 2.60 -9.06
N TYR A 254 -4.62 3.55 -8.52
CA TYR A 254 -4.04 3.50 -7.19
C TYR A 254 -4.09 4.85 -6.48
N ASN A 255 -4.16 4.83 -5.15
CA ASN A 255 -4.18 5.94 -4.18
C ASN A 255 -5.36 6.90 -4.32
N VAL A 256 -5.62 7.45 -5.49
CA VAL A 256 -6.64 8.48 -5.72
C VAL A 256 -7.66 8.02 -6.76
N ASP A 257 -8.82 8.70 -6.76
CA ASP A 257 -9.86 8.45 -7.76
C ASP A 257 -9.38 8.90 -9.14
N MET A 258 -9.43 7.99 -10.12
CA MET A 258 -9.00 8.21 -11.49
C MET A 258 -10.19 8.49 -12.46
N LEU A 259 -11.42 8.59 -11.95
CA LEU A 259 -12.62 8.78 -12.81
C LEU A 259 -12.62 10.10 -13.55
N ASP A 260 -12.01 11.16 -13.00
CA ASP A 260 -11.89 12.44 -13.71
C ASP A 260 -10.82 12.40 -14.81
N VAL A 261 -9.82 11.54 -14.67
CA VAL A 261 -8.73 11.34 -15.63
C VAL A 261 -9.13 10.41 -16.76
N ALA A 262 -9.86 9.33 -16.43
CA ALA A 262 -10.20 8.25 -17.35
C ALA A 262 -11.69 7.86 -17.19
N LYS A 263 -12.58 8.75 -17.65
CA LYS A 263 -14.04 8.70 -17.39
C LYS A 263 -14.72 7.40 -17.79
N THR A 264 -14.29 6.80 -18.89
CA THR A 264 -14.88 5.56 -19.44
C THR A 264 -13.95 4.36 -19.28
N ALA A 265 -12.66 4.59 -18.99
CA ALA A 265 -11.69 3.52 -18.82
C ALA A 265 -11.50 3.12 -17.35
N ALA A 266 -11.54 4.07 -16.40
CA ALA A 266 -11.33 3.74 -15.00
C ALA A 266 -12.53 2.99 -14.40
N LEU A 267 -12.25 1.86 -13.75
CA LEU A 267 -13.23 1.09 -13.01
C LEU A 267 -13.28 1.50 -11.53
N THR A 268 -12.15 1.64 -10.90
CA THR A 268 -11.94 2.08 -9.51
C THR A 268 -10.44 2.24 -9.26
N SER A 269 -10.04 2.62 -8.05
CA SER A 269 -8.65 2.55 -7.59
C SER A 269 -8.58 1.87 -6.23
N ALA A 270 -7.57 1.02 -6.01
CA ALA A 270 -7.20 0.59 -4.66
C ALA A 270 -6.63 1.79 -3.90
N THR A 271 -6.98 1.97 -2.63
CA THR A 271 -6.52 3.13 -1.86
C THR A 271 -6.24 2.81 -0.40
N ASN A 272 -5.35 3.60 0.19
CA ASN A 272 -5.04 3.61 1.61
C ASN A 272 -5.90 4.67 2.29
N ASN A 273 -6.57 4.33 3.38
CA ASN A 273 -7.22 5.29 4.27
C ASN A 273 -6.27 5.64 5.43
N TRP A 274 -5.31 6.50 5.14
CA TRP A 274 -4.31 6.92 6.13
C TRP A 274 -4.91 7.62 7.35
N ALA A 275 -6.13 8.16 7.28
CA ALA A 275 -6.82 8.76 8.41
C ALA A 275 -7.00 7.77 9.56
N ALA A 276 -7.22 6.50 9.30
CA ALA A 276 -7.33 5.46 10.33
C ALA A 276 -6.06 5.37 11.18
N TYR A 277 -4.89 5.34 10.55
CA TYR A 277 -3.62 5.36 11.26
C TYR A 277 -3.36 6.68 11.98
N TYR A 278 -3.53 7.82 11.29
CA TYR A 278 -3.24 9.12 11.90
C TYR A 278 -4.17 9.45 13.06
N THR A 279 -5.42 9.01 13.02
CA THR A 279 -6.34 9.13 14.18
C THR A 279 -5.82 8.31 15.36
N THR A 280 -5.38 7.07 15.14
CA THR A 280 -4.78 6.21 16.17
C THR A 280 -3.51 6.85 16.73
N LEU A 281 -2.61 7.31 15.88
CA LEU A 281 -1.34 7.95 16.24
C LEU A 281 -1.56 9.21 17.07
N PHE A 282 -2.37 10.14 16.56
CA PHE A 282 -2.59 11.43 17.21
C PHE A 282 -3.33 11.27 18.53
N LYS A 283 -4.28 10.35 18.61
CA LYS A 283 -4.99 10.04 19.86
C LYS A 283 -4.04 9.47 20.91
N ALA A 284 -3.18 8.52 20.55
CA ALA A 284 -2.17 7.99 21.47
C ALA A 284 -1.21 9.09 21.94
N TYR A 285 -0.74 9.92 21.02
CA TYR A 285 0.17 11.03 21.29
C TYR A 285 -0.46 12.09 22.22
N GLU A 286 -1.70 12.52 21.96
CA GLU A 286 -2.41 13.50 22.79
C GLU A 286 -2.72 12.98 24.19
N ASP A 287 -3.15 11.72 24.27
CA ASP A 287 -3.48 11.04 25.54
C ASP A 287 -2.21 10.65 26.33
N GLY A 288 -1.01 10.75 25.75
CA GLY A 288 0.24 10.26 26.34
C GLY A 288 0.25 8.75 26.55
N LYS A 289 -0.40 8.02 25.64
CA LYS A 289 -0.44 6.55 25.60
C LYS A 289 0.65 6.02 24.68
N GLU A 290 0.89 4.72 24.79
CA GLU A 290 1.79 4.00 23.91
C GLU A 290 1.32 4.08 22.44
N ILE A 291 2.21 4.50 21.54
CA ILE A 291 2.00 4.48 20.10
C ILE A 291 2.30 3.06 19.61
N PRO A 292 1.43 2.45 18.77
CA PRO A 292 1.75 1.16 18.16
C PRO A 292 3.06 1.24 17.36
N GLN A 293 4.06 0.45 17.76
CA GLN A 293 5.41 0.56 17.19
C GLN A 293 5.48 0.10 15.73
N ASN A 294 4.61 -0.88 15.36
CA ASN A 294 4.58 -1.48 14.04
C ASN A 294 3.12 -1.72 13.64
N TRP A 295 2.45 -0.68 13.17
CA TRP A 295 1.02 -0.72 12.89
C TRP A 295 0.73 -1.22 11.47
N ALA A 296 -0.16 -2.22 11.37
CA ALA A 296 -0.69 -2.73 10.11
C ALA A 296 -2.16 -3.14 10.31
N GLU A 297 -3.05 -2.51 9.56
CA GLU A 297 -4.49 -2.75 9.64
C GLU A 297 -5.12 -2.68 8.24
N GLY A 298 -6.24 -3.37 8.06
CA GLY A 298 -6.95 -3.54 6.80
C GLY A 298 -8.38 -3.01 6.81
N TYR A 299 -9.26 -3.75 6.15
CA TYR A 299 -10.70 -3.43 6.10
C TYR A 299 -11.38 -3.51 7.47
N ASP A 300 -10.91 -4.33 8.37
CA ASP A 300 -11.42 -4.46 9.75
C ASP A 300 -11.31 -3.16 10.55
N ALA A 301 -10.27 -2.37 10.29
CA ALA A 301 -10.03 -1.05 10.88
C ALA A 301 -10.37 0.12 9.95
N ASP A 302 -11.06 -0.13 8.83
CA ASP A 302 -11.31 0.86 7.77
C ASP A 302 -10.03 1.55 7.26
N ALA A 303 -8.88 0.85 7.33
CA ALA A 303 -7.58 1.38 6.94
C ALA A 303 -7.31 1.33 5.43
N VAL A 304 -8.09 0.56 4.70
CA VAL A 304 -8.04 0.43 3.25
C VAL A 304 -9.43 0.53 2.64
N ALA A 305 -9.50 0.88 1.36
CA ALA A 305 -10.75 0.97 0.62
C ALA A 305 -10.49 0.83 -0.89
N ILE A 306 -11.54 0.79 -1.68
CA ILE A 306 -11.49 1.17 -3.09
C ILE A 306 -12.18 2.52 -3.27
N THR A 307 -11.78 3.28 -4.28
CA THR A 307 -12.46 4.53 -4.64
C THR A 307 -13.84 4.24 -5.27
N LYS A 308 -14.59 5.29 -5.58
CA LYS A 308 -15.89 5.16 -6.24
C LYS A 308 -15.80 4.27 -7.48
N LEU A 309 -16.81 3.40 -7.67
CA LEU A 309 -16.96 2.60 -8.88
C LEU A 309 -17.30 3.50 -10.07
N GLY A 310 -16.58 3.30 -11.18
CA GLY A 310 -16.84 3.98 -12.45
C GLY A 310 -18.10 3.49 -13.14
N ASP A 311 -18.66 4.32 -14.03
CA ASP A 311 -19.87 4.00 -14.79
C ASP A 311 -19.67 2.78 -15.74
N SER A 312 -18.42 2.42 -16.03
CA SER A 312 -18.07 1.27 -16.85
C SER A 312 -17.97 -0.05 -16.09
N CYS A 313 -18.17 -0.08 -14.78
CA CYS A 313 -18.22 -1.31 -14.01
C CYS A 313 -19.38 -2.19 -14.45
N ALA A 314 -19.19 -3.51 -14.37
CA ALA A 314 -20.22 -4.49 -14.69
C ALA A 314 -21.39 -4.42 -13.70
N GLU A 315 -22.59 -4.81 -14.15
CA GLU A 315 -23.77 -4.93 -13.28
C GLU A 315 -23.49 -5.90 -12.11
N GLY A 316 -23.93 -5.54 -10.91
CA GLY A 316 -23.74 -6.33 -9.70
C GLY A 316 -22.36 -6.18 -9.03
N THR A 317 -21.46 -5.35 -9.60
CA THR A 317 -20.11 -5.14 -9.01
C THR A 317 -20.18 -4.60 -7.59
N ALA A 318 -21.07 -3.66 -7.30
CA ALA A 318 -21.20 -3.07 -5.97
C ALA A 318 -21.60 -4.11 -4.90
N ASP A 319 -22.54 -5.01 -5.23
CA ASP A 319 -22.96 -6.08 -4.32
C ASP A 319 -21.82 -7.08 -4.09
N LYS A 320 -21.06 -7.41 -5.15
CA LYS A 320 -19.91 -8.32 -5.03
C LYS A 320 -18.77 -7.72 -4.21
N VAL A 321 -18.51 -6.44 -4.38
CA VAL A 321 -17.53 -5.70 -3.56
C VAL A 321 -17.94 -5.74 -2.08
N ALA A 322 -19.20 -5.41 -1.76
CA ALA A 322 -19.69 -5.43 -0.38
C ALA A 322 -19.60 -6.82 0.27
N GLU A 323 -19.86 -7.90 -0.49
CA GLU A 323 -19.68 -9.28 -0.03
C GLU A 323 -18.22 -9.57 0.35
N VAL A 324 -17.28 -9.18 -0.52
CA VAL A 324 -15.85 -9.44 -0.33
C VAL A 324 -15.27 -8.61 0.81
N GLU A 325 -15.63 -7.32 0.89
CA GLU A 325 -15.23 -6.45 2.00
C GLU A 325 -15.73 -6.97 3.34
N ALA A 326 -16.96 -7.50 3.40
CA ALA A 326 -17.48 -8.10 4.62
C ALA A 326 -16.68 -9.34 5.05
N ALA A 327 -16.29 -10.18 4.07
CA ALA A 327 -15.49 -11.38 4.33
C ALA A 327 -14.04 -11.07 4.74
N LEU A 328 -13.47 -9.95 4.25
CA LEU A 328 -12.18 -9.44 4.73
C LEU A 328 -12.30 -8.90 6.16
N LYS A 329 -13.34 -8.11 6.45
CA LYS A 329 -13.59 -7.54 7.78
C LYS A 329 -13.81 -8.59 8.87
N ASP A 330 -14.46 -9.68 8.56
CA ASP A 330 -14.72 -10.75 9.53
C ASP A 330 -13.65 -11.85 9.56
N GLY A 331 -12.61 -11.72 8.72
CA GLY A 331 -11.47 -12.63 8.63
C GLY A 331 -11.79 -13.99 8.00
N SER A 332 -12.95 -14.14 7.36
CA SER A 332 -13.33 -15.39 6.66
C SER A 332 -12.69 -15.54 5.28
N LEU A 333 -12.10 -14.47 4.75
CA LEU A 333 -11.35 -14.44 3.49
C LEU A 333 -9.90 -14.08 3.75
N HIS A 334 -8.99 -14.95 3.36
CA HIS A 334 -7.56 -14.71 3.33
C HIS A 334 -7.12 -14.45 1.89
N VAL A 335 -6.56 -13.25 1.63
CA VAL A 335 -6.13 -12.85 0.28
C VAL A 335 -5.14 -13.84 -0.33
N PHE A 336 -4.18 -14.29 0.46
CA PHE A 336 -3.13 -15.22 0.03
C PHE A 336 -3.38 -16.66 0.52
N ASP A 337 -4.64 -17.13 0.41
CA ASP A 337 -4.99 -18.53 0.62
C ASP A 337 -4.17 -19.42 -0.34
N THR A 338 -3.33 -20.31 0.21
CA THR A 338 -2.40 -21.13 -0.57
C THR A 338 -3.12 -22.16 -1.47
N SER A 339 -4.40 -22.42 -1.25
CA SER A 339 -5.22 -23.24 -2.14
C SER A 339 -5.65 -22.52 -3.43
N LYS A 340 -5.43 -21.21 -3.55
CA LYS A 340 -5.86 -20.39 -4.68
C LYS A 340 -4.78 -20.15 -5.72
N PHE A 341 -3.54 -20.52 -5.44
CA PHE A 341 -2.42 -20.35 -6.34
C PHE A 341 -1.44 -21.52 -6.26
N THR A 342 -0.62 -21.67 -7.28
CA THR A 342 0.45 -22.66 -7.34
C THR A 342 1.76 -22.02 -7.76
N VAL A 343 2.85 -22.74 -7.52
CA VAL A 343 4.20 -22.38 -7.96
C VAL A 343 4.79 -23.59 -8.68
N THR A 344 4.87 -23.51 -10.01
CA THR A 344 5.37 -24.62 -10.83
C THR A 344 6.38 -24.15 -11.88
N GLY A 345 7.06 -25.08 -12.52
CA GLY A 345 7.92 -24.82 -13.68
C GLY A 345 8.93 -23.70 -13.47
N LYS A 346 8.84 -22.66 -14.31
CA LYS A 346 9.79 -21.52 -14.28
C LYS A 346 9.72 -20.72 -12.97
N ASN A 347 8.55 -20.70 -12.31
CA ASN A 347 8.36 -19.92 -11.10
C ASN A 347 9.04 -20.55 -9.89
N VAL A 348 9.18 -21.88 -9.82
CA VAL A 348 10.01 -22.54 -8.80
C VAL A 348 11.43 -21.98 -8.85
N LYS A 349 12.05 -22.05 -10.03
CA LYS A 349 13.40 -21.52 -10.21
C LYS A 349 13.51 -20.02 -9.94
N LYS A 350 12.51 -19.23 -10.36
CA LYS A 350 12.52 -17.79 -10.15
C LYS A 350 12.47 -17.42 -8.65
N ASN A 351 11.68 -18.14 -7.86
CA ASN A 351 11.66 -17.98 -6.40
C ASN A 351 12.99 -18.38 -5.76
N GLU A 352 13.61 -19.48 -6.20
CA GLU A 352 14.96 -19.87 -5.76
C GLU A 352 16.01 -18.82 -6.12
N ASP A 353 16.01 -18.31 -7.37
CA ASP A 353 16.93 -17.27 -7.83
C ASP A 353 16.75 -15.95 -7.07
N ASN A 354 15.53 -15.66 -6.58
CA ASN A 354 15.23 -14.52 -5.69
C ASN A 354 15.55 -14.79 -4.22
N GLY A 355 16.07 -15.98 -3.88
CA GLY A 355 16.51 -16.34 -2.53
C GLY A 355 15.37 -16.63 -1.55
N LEU A 356 14.18 -16.96 -2.02
CA LEU A 356 13.06 -17.33 -1.14
C LEU A 356 13.28 -18.73 -0.53
N ASP A 357 13.10 -18.83 0.78
CA ASP A 357 13.07 -20.12 1.51
C ASP A 357 11.62 -20.66 1.46
N LEU A 358 11.31 -21.41 0.39
CA LEU A 358 9.97 -21.84 0.01
C LEU A 358 9.91 -23.35 -0.11
N GLU A 359 8.96 -24.01 0.56
CA GLU A 359 8.63 -25.40 0.35
C GLU A 359 7.37 -25.56 -0.48
N ILE A 360 7.44 -26.44 -1.50
CA ILE A 360 6.35 -26.65 -2.48
C ILE A 360 6.12 -28.16 -2.58
N ASP A 361 4.87 -28.59 -2.58
CA ASP A 361 4.51 -29.98 -2.78
C ASP A 361 4.57 -30.40 -4.28
N ASP A 362 4.36 -31.70 -4.55
CA ASP A 362 4.38 -32.26 -5.91
C ASP A 362 3.32 -31.65 -6.85
N ASN A 363 2.30 -30.96 -6.32
CA ASN A 363 1.23 -30.30 -7.07
C ASN A 363 1.48 -28.80 -7.25
N GLY A 364 2.57 -28.28 -6.71
CA GLY A 364 2.90 -26.85 -6.74
C GLY A 364 2.24 -26.03 -5.62
N ALA A 365 1.61 -26.66 -4.63
CA ALA A 365 1.06 -25.94 -3.49
C ALA A 365 2.18 -25.50 -2.53
N VAL A 366 2.13 -24.25 -2.09
CA VAL A 366 3.08 -23.70 -1.13
C VAL A 366 2.73 -24.21 0.27
N THR A 367 3.66 -24.86 0.93
CA THR A 367 3.48 -25.49 2.25
C THR A 367 4.26 -24.83 3.36
N SER A 368 5.32 -24.07 3.03
CA SER A 368 6.12 -23.27 3.96
C SER A 368 6.76 -22.11 3.21
N ASN A 369 6.89 -20.97 3.85
CA ASN A 369 7.73 -19.85 3.40
C ASN A 369 8.36 -19.17 4.61
N LYS A 370 9.67 -19.33 4.78
CA LYS A 370 10.40 -18.68 5.85
C LYS A 370 10.94 -17.33 5.40
N ILE A 371 10.60 -16.31 6.17
CA ILE A 371 11.01 -14.93 5.92
C ILE A 371 12.09 -14.53 6.92
N ASP A 372 13.25 -14.11 6.43
CA ASP A 372 14.28 -13.45 7.25
C ASP A 372 13.89 -11.97 7.39
N LEU A 373 13.56 -11.55 8.61
CA LEU A 373 13.18 -10.17 8.92
C LEU A 373 14.38 -9.23 9.07
N SER A 374 15.61 -9.71 8.82
CA SER A 374 16.80 -8.86 8.87
C SER A 374 16.73 -7.74 7.85
N ILE A 375 17.23 -6.58 8.22
CA ILE A 375 17.34 -5.42 7.34
C ILE A 375 18.72 -5.40 6.72
N ILE A 376 18.74 -5.25 5.41
CA ILE A 376 19.95 -5.27 4.60
C ILE A 376 20.18 -3.87 4.02
N ASP A 377 21.37 -3.36 4.14
CA ASP A 377 21.81 -2.19 3.39
C ASP A 377 21.86 -2.53 1.89
N PHE A 378 21.01 -1.93 1.09
CA PHE A 378 20.90 -2.22 -0.34
C PHE A 378 22.15 -1.83 -1.15
N ALA A 379 22.96 -0.89 -0.66
CA ALA A 379 24.18 -0.45 -1.34
C ALA A 379 25.37 -1.43 -1.11
N THR A 380 25.44 -2.03 0.08
CA THR A 380 26.56 -2.89 0.48
C THR A 380 26.20 -4.37 0.51
N GLY A 381 24.91 -4.72 0.68
CA GLY A 381 24.44 -6.07 0.92
C GLY A 381 24.69 -6.56 2.37
N ASP A 382 25.17 -5.69 3.26
CA ASP A 382 25.44 -6.04 4.65
C ASP A 382 24.13 -6.04 5.48
N VAL A 383 24.05 -6.94 6.47
CA VAL A 383 22.95 -6.93 7.43
C VAL A 383 23.14 -5.76 8.41
N THR A 384 22.27 -4.77 8.32
CA THR A 384 22.24 -3.61 9.21
C THR A 384 21.66 -3.98 10.58
N TYR A 385 20.51 -4.67 10.57
CA TYR A 385 19.84 -5.18 11.76
C TYR A 385 19.49 -6.64 11.57
N LYS A 386 19.86 -7.49 12.52
CA LYS A 386 19.53 -8.90 12.52
C LYS A 386 18.14 -9.13 13.08
N GLY A 387 17.22 -9.56 12.22
CA GLY A 387 15.89 -10.02 12.58
C GLY A 387 15.81 -11.53 12.78
N ASP A 388 14.67 -11.98 13.24
CA ASP A 388 14.36 -13.40 13.33
C ASP A 388 13.92 -13.94 11.96
N THR A 389 14.05 -15.26 11.78
CA THR A 389 13.43 -15.98 10.67
C THR A 389 12.06 -16.50 11.13
N VAL A 390 11.02 -16.15 10.43
CA VAL A 390 9.62 -16.49 10.77
C VAL A 390 8.98 -17.34 9.69
N GLU A 391 8.04 -18.22 10.07
CA GLU A 391 7.20 -18.95 9.12
C GLU A 391 6.00 -18.10 8.75
N ALA A 392 5.85 -17.76 7.47
CA ALA A 392 4.76 -16.92 6.97
C ALA A 392 3.54 -17.73 6.50
N ILE A 393 3.67 -19.04 6.30
CA ILE A 393 2.52 -19.89 5.99
C ILE A 393 1.90 -20.37 7.29
N VAL A 394 0.70 -19.89 7.56
CA VAL A 394 -0.04 -20.19 8.79
C VAL A 394 -1.36 -20.89 8.50
N LYS A 395 -2.00 -21.38 9.53
CA LYS A 395 -3.28 -22.08 9.45
C LYS A 395 -4.27 -21.47 10.43
N ASP A 396 -5.45 -21.12 9.94
CA ASP A 396 -6.54 -20.63 10.78
C ASP A 396 -7.24 -21.75 11.55
N ASP A 397 -8.17 -21.38 12.44
CA ASP A 397 -8.95 -22.31 13.26
C ASP A 397 -9.88 -23.20 12.41
N ASN A 398 -10.23 -22.81 11.18
CA ASN A 398 -11.07 -23.54 10.25
C ASN A 398 -10.26 -24.50 9.38
N GLY A 399 -8.93 -24.38 9.42
CA GLY A 399 -7.99 -25.22 8.71
C GLY A 399 -7.57 -24.69 7.34
N ALA A 400 -7.94 -23.47 6.95
CA ALA A 400 -7.42 -22.80 5.77
C ALA A 400 -5.95 -22.45 5.99
N THR A 401 -5.13 -22.64 4.97
CA THR A 401 -3.70 -22.31 4.99
C THR A 401 -3.46 -21.09 4.11
N TYR A 402 -2.79 -20.08 4.65
CA TYR A 402 -2.56 -18.84 3.94
C TYR A 402 -1.19 -18.23 4.30
N PHE A 403 -0.71 -17.33 3.45
CA PHE A 403 0.45 -16.51 3.77
C PHE A 403 -0.02 -15.31 4.62
N ASP A 404 0.57 -15.21 5.82
CA ASP A 404 0.24 -14.20 6.83
C ASP A 404 1.01 -12.90 6.56
N GLU A 405 0.48 -12.06 5.67
CA GLU A 405 1.07 -10.77 5.30
C GLU A 405 0.91 -9.76 6.45
N SER A 406 1.92 -8.95 6.66
CA SER A 406 1.94 -7.81 7.60
C SER A 406 1.87 -8.13 9.11
N SER A 407 1.86 -9.41 9.53
CA SER A 407 1.81 -9.77 10.96
C SER A 407 3.15 -9.58 11.69
N PHE A 408 4.26 -9.72 11.01
CA PHE A 408 5.61 -9.64 11.60
C PHE A 408 6.25 -8.25 11.48
N ARG A 409 5.83 -7.48 10.48
CA ARG A 409 6.17 -6.08 10.28
C ARG A 409 5.08 -5.41 9.44
N SER A 410 4.91 -4.09 9.56
CA SER A 410 3.87 -3.36 8.83
C SER A 410 4.12 -3.34 7.32
N ALA A 411 5.38 -3.18 6.88
CA ALA A 411 5.71 -3.24 5.47
C ALA A 411 5.47 -4.65 4.90
N PRO A 412 4.82 -4.78 3.75
CA PRO A 412 4.56 -6.07 3.10
C PRO A 412 5.84 -6.87 2.86
N TYR A 413 5.73 -8.19 2.96
CA TYR A 413 6.86 -9.12 2.73
C TYR A 413 6.52 -10.32 1.84
N PHE A 414 5.31 -10.40 1.27
CA PHE A 414 4.97 -11.40 0.27
C PHE A 414 5.77 -11.18 -1.03
N GLN A 415 6.59 -12.16 -1.40
CA GLN A 415 7.42 -12.09 -2.60
C GLN A 415 7.31 -13.31 -3.50
N ILE A 416 6.36 -14.21 -3.25
CA ILE A 416 6.23 -15.45 -4.01
C ILE A 416 5.76 -15.14 -5.43
N ARG A 417 6.53 -15.59 -6.44
CA ARG A 417 6.11 -15.56 -7.84
C ARG A 417 5.27 -16.77 -8.11
N ILE A 418 3.99 -16.54 -8.38
CA ILE A 418 2.97 -17.60 -8.58
C ILE A 418 2.67 -17.85 -10.06
N ASP A 419 2.06 -18.98 -10.37
CA ASP A 419 1.64 -19.31 -11.72
C ASP A 419 0.55 -18.36 -12.22
N GLY A 420 0.59 -18.08 -13.54
CA GLY A 420 -0.34 -17.16 -14.20
C GLY A 420 0.12 -15.70 -14.22
N ILE A 421 1.23 -15.36 -13.52
CA ILE A 421 1.85 -14.03 -13.56
C ILE A 421 3.21 -14.11 -14.25
N THR A 422 3.48 -13.17 -15.15
CA THR A 422 4.77 -13.04 -15.84
C THR A 422 5.29 -11.61 -15.72
N GLU A 423 6.47 -11.46 -15.12
CA GLU A 423 7.20 -10.18 -15.11
C GLU A 423 7.99 -10.07 -16.43
N LEU A 424 7.75 -8.99 -17.21
CA LEU A 424 8.27 -8.84 -18.57
C LEU A 424 9.72 -8.36 -18.62
N ASN A 425 10.13 -7.52 -17.69
CA ASN A 425 11.40 -6.80 -17.72
C ASN A 425 12.27 -6.98 -16.47
N LYS A 426 12.12 -8.12 -15.77
CA LYS A 426 12.95 -8.49 -14.60
C LYS A 426 13.37 -9.96 -14.61
#